data_33c7df1a8796e0bbacdd944a19429bd7
#
_entry.id   33c7df1a8796e0bbacdd944a19429bd7
#
_cell.length_a   1.000
_cell.length_b   1.000
_cell.length_c   1.000
_cell.angle_alpha   90.00
_cell.angle_beta   90.00
_cell.angle_gamma   90.00
#
_symmetry.space_group_name_H-M   'P 1'
#
loop_
_entity.id
_entity.type
_entity.pdbx_description
1 polymer ?
#
loop_
_entity_poly.entity_id
_entity_poly.type
_entity_poly.pdbx_seq_one_letter_code
_entity_poly.pdbx_strand_id
1 'polypeptide(L)'
;MPDTGAIARICGIGPAKQVADYAVGKGVTYVNHTFTTHLALCASIQPFAGLKDHKICEYPVRPQPMAWEMCKTHIAPNAQGEVTVPEAPGLGIEIDLGAVKKYLIDAEIKVGGKVLYKTPSLA
;
A
#
# COMPACT_ATOMS: atom_id res chain seq x y z
N MET A 1 14.80 2.25 -15.48
CA MET A 1 13.68 1.34 -15.14
C MET A 1 12.40 2.09 -15.44
N PRO A 2 11.43 1.53 -16.16
CA PRO A 2 10.12 2.16 -16.20
C PRO A 2 9.56 2.15 -14.78
N ASP A 3 9.24 3.33 -14.27
CA ASP A 3 8.51 3.52 -13.02
C ASP A 3 7.12 2.87 -13.18
N THR A 4 6.94 1.69 -12.61
CA THR A 4 5.66 0.97 -12.69
C THR A 4 4.59 1.61 -11.81
N GLY A 5 4.88 2.75 -11.22
CA GLY A 5 3.93 3.60 -10.54
C GLY A 5 3.35 2.98 -9.26
N ALA A 6 3.07 3.81 -8.28
CA ALA A 6 2.34 3.41 -7.09
C ALA A 6 0.99 2.76 -7.49
N ILE A 7 0.58 1.70 -6.80
CA ILE A 7 -0.73 1.03 -6.99
C ILE A 7 -1.89 2.03 -7.06
N ALA A 8 -1.82 3.12 -6.31
CA ALA A 8 -2.81 4.20 -6.39
C ALA A 8 -2.89 4.88 -7.76
N ARG A 9 -1.78 4.92 -8.53
CA ARG A 9 -1.74 5.48 -9.89
C ARG A 9 -2.22 4.48 -10.95
N ILE A 10 -2.11 3.18 -10.67
CA ILE A 10 -2.53 2.09 -11.58
C ILE A 10 -3.98 1.66 -11.27
N CYS A 11 -4.67 2.31 -10.33
CA CYS A 11 -6.05 2.01 -9.96
C CYS A 11 -6.26 0.66 -9.25
N GLY A 12 -5.31 0.20 -8.45
CA GLY A 12 -5.49 -0.93 -7.54
C GLY A 12 -4.63 -2.17 -7.82
N ILE A 13 -4.82 -3.21 -7.00
CA ILE A 13 -4.01 -4.43 -7.01
C ILE A 13 -4.18 -5.24 -8.31
N GLY A 14 -5.42 -5.38 -8.78
CA GLY A 14 -5.70 -6.15 -10.00
C GLY A 14 -5.00 -5.61 -11.24
N PRO A 15 -5.19 -4.34 -11.61
CA PRO A 15 -4.44 -3.70 -12.70
C PRO A 15 -2.93 -3.73 -12.50
N ALA A 16 -2.44 -3.54 -11.27
CA ALA A 16 -1.00 -3.64 -10.96
C ALA A 16 -0.46 -5.06 -11.20
N LYS A 17 -1.23 -6.09 -10.86
CA LYS A 17 -0.88 -7.47 -11.15
C LYS A 17 -0.79 -7.74 -12.66
N GLN A 18 -1.74 -7.22 -13.44
CA GLN A 18 -1.69 -7.34 -14.89
C GLN A 18 -0.43 -6.71 -15.49
N VAL A 19 -0.05 -5.52 -14.99
CA VAL A 19 1.19 -4.85 -15.41
C VAL A 19 2.41 -5.67 -15.01
N ALA A 20 2.43 -6.21 -13.79
CA ALA A 20 3.51 -7.04 -13.30
C ALA A 20 3.69 -8.30 -14.16
N ASP A 21 2.60 -9.02 -14.46
CA ASP A 21 2.61 -10.23 -15.29
C ASP A 21 3.08 -9.93 -16.73
N TYR A 22 2.61 -8.81 -17.29
CA TYR A 22 3.04 -8.38 -18.63
C TYR A 22 4.53 -8.03 -18.65
N ALA A 23 5.02 -7.27 -17.68
CA ALA A 23 6.43 -6.90 -17.59
C ALA A 23 7.32 -8.14 -17.51
N VAL A 24 6.97 -9.08 -16.63
CA VAL A 24 7.67 -10.35 -16.46
C VAL A 24 7.66 -11.18 -17.74
N GLY A 25 6.53 -11.28 -18.41
CA GLY A 25 6.40 -11.96 -19.70
C GLY A 25 7.25 -11.33 -20.81
N LYS A 26 7.71 -10.10 -20.64
CA LYS A 26 8.65 -9.39 -21.52
C LYS A 26 10.10 -9.38 -21.02
N GLY A 27 10.41 -10.12 -19.96
CA GLY A 27 11.74 -10.13 -19.35
C GLY A 27 12.10 -8.84 -18.62
N VAL A 28 11.11 -8.02 -18.25
CA VAL A 28 11.30 -6.78 -17.48
C VAL A 28 11.03 -7.05 -16.01
N THR A 29 11.95 -6.61 -15.14
CA THR A 29 11.78 -6.74 -13.70
C THR A 29 10.66 -5.81 -13.22
N TYR A 30 9.68 -6.38 -12.54
CA TYR A 30 8.67 -5.60 -11.82
C TYR A 30 9.20 -5.20 -10.44
N VAL A 31 9.05 -3.94 -10.08
CA VAL A 31 9.34 -3.41 -8.74
C VAL A 31 8.15 -2.57 -8.29
N ASN A 32 7.69 -2.76 -7.05
CA ASN A 32 6.65 -1.89 -6.48
C ASN A 32 7.21 -0.50 -6.19
N HIS A 33 6.32 0.49 -6.14
CA HIS A 33 6.68 1.85 -5.71
C HIS A 33 5.59 2.39 -4.78
N THR A 34 5.93 2.66 -3.50
CA THR A 34 4.97 3.15 -2.51
C THR A 34 5.66 3.82 -1.33
N PHE A 35 5.37 5.11 -1.12
CA PHE A 35 5.91 5.92 -0.02
C PHE A 35 4.84 6.59 0.84
N THR A 36 3.58 6.17 0.79
CA THR A 36 2.48 6.84 1.47
C THR A 36 2.16 6.23 2.84
N THR A 37 1.45 5.13 2.87
CA THR A 37 1.02 4.47 4.10
C THR A 37 1.46 3.00 4.12
N HIS A 38 1.46 2.40 5.32
CA HIS A 38 1.73 0.98 5.46
C HIS A 38 0.67 0.11 4.75
N LEU A 39 -0.59 0.57 4.72
CA LEU A 39 -1.67 -0.04 3.92
C LEU A 39 -1.31 -0.07 2.43
N ALA A 40 -0.81 1.05 1.91
CA ALA A 40 -0.40 1.14 0.51
C ALA A 40 0.83 0.26 0.22
N LEU A 41 1.78 0.15 1.15
CA LEU A 41 2.89 -0.78 1.04
C LEU A 41 2.38 -2.22 0.95
N CYS A 42 1.52 -2.65 1.86
CA CYS A 42 0.92 -3.98 1.85
C CYS A 42 0.18 -4.28 0.54
N ALA A 43 -0.57 -3.31 0.03
CA ALA A 43 -1.23 -3.44 -1.27
C ALA A 43 -0.22 -3.54 -2.42
N SER A 44 0.89 -2.77 -2.36
CA SER A 44 1.89 -2.71 -3.43
C SER A 44 2.70 -3.98 -3.62
N ILE A 45 2.80 -4.81 -2.59
CA ILE A 45 3.51 -6.09 -2.68
C ILE A 45 2.62 -7.24 -3.13
N GLN A 46 1.28 -7.09 -3.14
CA GLN A 46 0.37 -8.16 -3.59
C GLN A 46 0.62 -8.62 -5.04
N PRO A 47 0.96 -7.74 -6.01
CA PRO A 47 1.30 -8.17 -7.36
C PRO A 47 2.47 -9.13 -7.47
N PHE A 48 3.35 -9.24 -6.47
CA PHE A 48 4.43 -10.22 -6.45
C PHE A 48 3.94 -11.65 -6.25
N ALA A 49 2.72 -11.83 -5.72
CA ALA A 49 2.15 -13.16 -5.52
C ALA A 49 2.11 -13.95 -6.84
N GLY A 50 2.68 -15.15 -6.83
CA GLY A 50 2.76 -16.02 -8.01
C GLY A 50 3.77 -15.59 -9.07
N LEU A 51 4.53 -14.50 -8.89
CA LEU A 51 5.63 -14.17 -9.76
C LEU A 51 6.86 -14.99 -9.36
N LYS A 52 7.40 -15.77 -10.31
CA LYS A 52 8.66 -16.49 -10.11
C LYS A 52 9.83 -15.52 -10.26
N ASP A 53 10.87 -15.71 -9.49
CA ASP A 53 12.15 -14.98 -9.59
C ASP A 53 12.11 -13.46 -9.31
N HIS A 54 11.06 -12.95 -8.67
CA HIS A 54 11.00 -11.57 -8.22
C HIS A 54 11.59 -11.41 -6.82
N LYS A 55 12.72 -10.71 -6.75
CA LYS A 55 13.56 -10.61 -5.55
C LYS A 55 13.80 -9.17 -5.09
N ILE A 56 13.18 -8.19 -5.74
CA ILE A 56 13.38 -6.78 -5.41
C ILE A 56 12.06 -6.14 -5.05
N CYS A 57 11.97 -5.65 -3.80
CA CYS A 57 10.87 -4.85 -3.30
C CYS A 57 11.41 -3.48 -2.89
N GLU A 58 10.79 -2.41 -3.38
CA GLU A 58 11.09 -1.09 -2.84
C GLU A 58 10.40 -0.92 -1.50
N TYR A 59 11.21 -0.68 -0.46
CA TYR A 59 10.75 -0.57 0.92
C TYR A 59 11.10 0.81 1.51
N PRO A 60 10.15 1.57 2.09
CA PRO A 60 10.43 2.88 2.67
C PRO A 60 11.26 2.75 3.96
N VAL A 61 12.49 3.24 3.93
CA VAL A 61 13.43 3.15 5.06
C VAL A 61 13.01 4.03 6.23
N ARG A 62 12.34 5.16 5.96
CA ARG A 62 11.87 6.12 6.97
C ARG A 62 10.42 6.49 6.70
N PRO A 63 9.45 5.63 7.04
CA PRO A 63 8.05 5.97 6.90
C PRO A 63 7.70 7.13 7.83
N GLN A 64 6.77 7.97 7.39
CA GLN A 64 6.21 9.02 8.26
C GLN A 64 5.50 8.38 9.47
N PRO A 65 5.49 9.03 10.65
CA PRO A 65 4.83 8.48 11.84
C PRO A 65 3.39 8.03 11.58
N MET A 66 2.59 8.84 10.91
CA MET A 66 1.22 8.50 10.54
C MET A 66 1.16 7.21 9.70
N ALA A 67 2.07 7.05 8.73
CA ALA A 67 2.09 5.89 7.85
C ALA A 67 2.35 4.58 8.61
N TRP A 68 3.09 4.65 9.70
CA TRP A 68 3.42 3.52 10.56
C TRP A 68 2.35 3.29 11.63
N GLU A 69 1.98 4.32 12.37
CA GLU A 69 1.08 4.22 13.52
C GLU A 69 -0.34 3.78 13.17
N MET A 70 -0.81 4.02 11.94
CA MET A 70 -2.17 3.64 11.51
C MET A 70 -2.43 2.12 11.47
N CYS A 71 -1.40 1.30 11.60
CA CYS A 71 -1.50 -0.15 11.58
C CYS A 71 -0.92 -0.74 12.86
N LYS A 72 -1.59 -1.77 13.43
CA LYS A 72 -1.08 -2.55 14.55
C LYS A 72 -0.06 -3.59 14.08
N THR A 73 -0.28 -4.14 12.88
CA THR A 73 0.59 -5.12 12.25
C THR A 73 1.47 -4.45 11.22
N HIS A 74 2.76 -4.77 11.22
CA HIS A 74 3.72 -4.16 10.30
C HIS A 74 4.46 -5.21 9.50
N ILE A 75 4.63 -4.92 8.21
CA ILE A 75 5.58 -5.63 7.37
C ILE A 75 6.93 -4.97 7.57
N ALA A 76 7.91 -5.73 7.98
CA ALA A 76 9.28 -5.26 8.15
C ALA A 76 10.26 -6.23 7.49
N PRO A 77 11.40 -5.75 6.99
CA PRO A 77 12.47 -6.62 6.52
C PRO A 77 13.01 -7.50 7.66
N ASN A 78 13.26 -8.77 7.37
CA ASN A 78 13.95 -9.67 8.28
C ASN A 78 15.47 -9.38 8.32
N ALA A 79 16.23 -10.17 9.08
CA ALA A 79 17.67 -10.02 9.19
C ALA A 79 18.43 -10.21 7.85
N GLN A 80 17.82 -10.87 6.88
CA GLN A 80 18.32 -11.07 5.53
C GLN A 80 17.92 -9.96 4.56
N GLY A 81 17.14 -8.97 5.03
CA GLY A 81 16.61 -7.88 4.20
C GLY A 81 15.39 -8.28 3.36
N GLU A 82 14.75 -9.39 3.67
CA GLU A 82 13.59 -9.89 2.93
C GLU A 82 12.28 -9.43 3.56
N VAL A 83 11.30 -9.12 2.74
CA VAL A 83 9.94 -8.76 3.12
C VAL A 83 9.00 -9.87 2.68
N THR A 84 8.18 -10.38 3.61
CA THR A 84 7.21 -11.43 3.33
C THR A 84 5.81 -10.82 3.16
N VAL A 85 5.10 -11.26 2.13
CA VAL A 85 3.68 -10.92 1.95
C VAL A 85 2.87 -11.61 3.05
N PRO A 86 2.00 -10.89 3.79
CA PRO A 86 1.19 -11.49 4.83
C PRO A 86 0.21 -12.54 4.29
N GLU A 87 0.04 -13.62 5.03
CA GLU A 87 -0.89 -14.71 4.70
C GLU A 87 -2.31 -14.50 5.26
N ALA A 88 -2.50 -13.53 6.15
CA ALA A 88 -3.81 -13.25 6.72
C ALA A 88 -4.78 -12.65 5.67
N PRO A 89 -6.10 -12.85 5.83
CA PRO A 89 -7.10 -12.33 4.88
C PRO A 89 -6.99 -10.83 4.60
N GLY A 90 -7.38 -10.42 3.42
CA GLY A 90 -7.30 -9.02 2.96
C GLY A 90 -5.86 -8.62 2.66
N LEU A 91 -5.42 -7.49 3.20
CA LEU A 91 -4.02 -7.04 3.08
C LEU A 91 -3.10 -7.68 4.14
N GLY A 92 -3.66 -8.51 5.02
CA GLY A 92 -2.92 -9.19 6.08
C GLY A 92 -2.43 -8.27 7.19
N ILE A 93 -3.02 -7.08 7.33
CA ILE A 93 -2.67 -6.11 8.37
C ILE A 93 -3.92 -5.61 9.09
N GLU A 94 -3.77 -5.27 10.37
CA GLU A 94 -4.82 -4.70 11.20
C GLU A 94 -4.65 -3.19 11.35
N ILE A 95 -5.73 -2.44 11.13
CA ILE A 95 -5.74 -0.99 11.30
C ILE A 95 -5.91 -0.64 12.78
N ASP A 96 -5.13 0.33 13.25
CA ASP A 96 -5.31 0.94 14.56
C ASP A 96 -6.26 2.14 14.47
N LEU A 97 -7.53 1.94 14.81
CA LEU A 97 -8.53 2.99 14.79
C LEU A 97 -8.24 4.11 15.79
N GLY A 98 -7.56 3.81 16.91
CA GLY A 98 -7.13 4.83 17.87
C GLY A 98 -6.08 5.76 17.27
N ALA A 99 -5.11 5.21 16.55
CA ALA A 99 -4.13 6.00 15.83
C ALA A 99 -4.75 6.77 14.67
N VAL A 100 -5.70 6.17 13.93
CA VAL A 100 -6.45 6.88 12.87
C VAL A 100 -7.17 8.10 13.43
N LYS A 101 -7.83 7.98 14.59
CA LYS A 101 -8.48 9.12 15.27
C LYS A 101 -7.52 10.29 15.54
N LYS A 102 -6.28 9.99 15.95
CA LYS A 102 -5.23 10.99 16.21
C LYS A 102 -4.92 11.87 14.99
N TYR A 103 -5.05 11.31 13.79
CA TYR A 103 -4.73 11.97 12.53
C TYR A 103 -5.94 12.48 11.76
N LEU A 104 -7.16 12.21 12.23
CA LEU A 104 -8.38 12.74 11.62
C LEU A 104 -8.42 14.26 11.76
N ILE A 105 -8.73 14.92 10.66
CA ILE A 105 -9.05 16.34 10.60
C ILE A 105 -10.55 16.49 10.33
N ASP A 106 -11.21 17.46 10.94
CA ASP A 106 -12.60 17.78 10.59
C ASP A 106 -12.61 18.49 9.23
N ALA A 107 -13.19 17.84 8.26
CA ALA A 107 -13.24 18.31 6.87
C ALA A 107 -14.61 18.08 6.26
N GLU A 108 -15.07 19.04 5.46
CA GLU A 108 -16.29 18.93 4.69
C GLU A 108 -16.02 19.33 3.24
N ILE A 109 -16.43 18.49 2.29
CA ILE A 109 -16.31 18.75 0.85
C ILE A 109 -17.69 19.02 0.29
N LYS A 110 -17.87 20.20 -0.29
CA LYS A 110 -19.12 20.63 -0.94
C LYS A 110 -18.90 20.91 -2.43
N VAL A 111 -19.86 20.50 -3.24
CA VAL A 111 -19.91 20.82 -4.66
C VAL A 111 -21.32 21.29 -4.99
N GLY A 112 -21.46 22.48 -5.56
CA GLY A 112 -22.77 23.07 -5.89
C GLY A 112 -23.71 23.20 -4.67
N GLY A 113 -23.16 23.49 -3.48
CA GLY A 113 -23.93 23.58 -2.23
C GLY A 113 -24.28 22.22 -1.59
N LYS A 114 -24.03 21.10 -2.26
CA LYS A 114 -24.30 19.74 -1.75
C LYS A 114 -23.06 19.20 -1.06
N VAL A 115 -23.21 18.70 0.18
CA VAL A 115 -22.15 17.99 0.91
C VAL A 115 -21.94 16.63 0.26
N LEU A 116 -20.72 16.39 -0.26
CA LEU A 116 -20.31 15.11 -0.83
C LEU A 116 -19.53 14.25 0.17
N TYR A 117 -18.85 14.90 1.10
CA TYR A 117 -18.07 14.23 2.14
C TYR A 117 -18.07 15.07 3.42
N LYS A 118 -18.10 14.41 4.54
CA LYS A 118 -17.81 14.96 5.86
C LYS A 118 -17.03 13.93 6.66
N THR A 119 -16.03 14.38 7.42
CA THR A 119 -15.23 13.49 8.27
C THR A 119 -16.16 12.68 9.19
N PRO A 120 -16.11 11.33 9.13
CA PRO A 120 -16.94 10.48 9.97
C PRO A 120 -16.50 10.57 11.43
N SER A 121 -17.47 10.45 12.33
CA SER A 121 -17.16 10.18 13.74
C SER A 121 -16.71 8.73 13.86
N LEU A 122 -15.48 8.51 14.31
CA LEU A 122 -15.04 7.17 14.69
C LEU A 122 -15.42 6.94 16.15
N ALA A 123 -16.32 6.02 16.41
CA ALA A 123 -16.74 5.61 17.74
C ALA A 123 -15.57 4.99 18.52
#